data_980621cb34cc661df1b4606049db6336
#
_entry.id   980621cb34cc661df1b4606049db6336
#
_cell.length_a   1.000
_cell.length_b   1.000
_cell.length_c   1.000
_cell.angle_alpha   90.00
_cell.angle_beta   90.00
_cell.angle_gamma   90.00
#
_symmetry.space_group_name_H-M   'P 1'
#
loop_
_entity.id
_entity.type
_entity.pdbx_description
1 polymer ?
#
loop_
_entity_poly.entity_id
_entity_poly.type
_entity_poly.pdbx_seq_one_letter_code
_entity_poly.pdbx_strand_id
1 'polypeptide(L)'
;MSSRTRAPLGRNRSTCLFRDRARILIVDDQPANVALLQRVLAQNGYHNLLALFDSGGVIGLIEDWDPDLVLLDLHMQNVDGITLLTDVRTRLRLPEMPIVVITADTTIAARRRALEAGATDFLLKPIDVVEVTLRVRNLLRTRRLQRQLTEHAAQLEQRVEARTAELEGSRREILARLALAGEYRDDTTGRHTQRVGLCR
;
A
#
# COMPACT_ATOMS: atom_id res chain seq x y z
N MET A 1 41.81 -34.37 3.56
CA MET A 1 40.80 -33.89 2.61
C MET A 1 39.54 -33.63 3.37
N SER A 2 39.27 -32.37 3.67
CA SER A 2 38.17 -31.96 4.57
C SER A 2 37.09 -31.29 3.73
N SER A 3 35.97 -31.99 3.52
CA SER A 3 34.79 -31.49 2.78
C SER A 3 33.99 -30.55 3.68
N ARG A 4 34.12 -29.25 3.45
CA ARG A 4 33.24 -28.24 4.07
C ARG A 4 31.86 -28.28 3.39
N THR A 5 30.90 -28.90 4.05
CA THR A 5 29.48 -28.81 3.72
C THR A 5 29.04 -27.37 3.95
N ARG A 6 28.71 -26.63 2.87
CA ARG A 6 28.07 -25.32 2.95
C ARG A 6 26.65 -25.50 3.49
N ALA A 7 26.38 -24.92 4.65
CA ALA A 7 25.03 -24.79 5.19
C ALA A 7 24.17 -23.96 4.22
N PRO A 8 22.87 -24.27 4.04
CA PRO A 8 21.97 -23.50 3.18
C PRO A 8 21.77 -22.11 3.81
N LEU A 9 21.93 -21.08 3.00
CA LEU A 9 21.66 -19.67 3.33
C LEU A 9 20.28 -19.56 3.98
N GLY A 10 20.26 -19.09 5.23
CA GLY A 10 19.06 -18.98 6.05
C GLY A 10 17.96 -18.21 5.33
N ARG A 11 16.82 -18.87 5.15
CA ARG A 11 15.58 -18.21 4.71
C ARG A 11 15.29 -17.08 5.68
N ASN A 12 15.34 -15.85 5.20
CA ASN A 12 15.08 -14.66 6.00
C ASN A 12 13.67 -14.74 6.59
N ARG A 13 13.54 -14.86 7.91
CA ARG A 13 12.27 -15.04 8.64
C ARG A 13 11.23 -13.97 8.26
N SER A 14 11.68 -12.75 8.00
CA SER A 14 10.82 -11.64 7.56
C SER A 14 10.19 -11.87 6.19
N THR A 15 10.86 -12.59 5.28
CA THR A 15 10.34 -12.91 3.94
C THR A 15 9.30 -14.05 4.00
N CYS A 16 9.45 -15.00 4.92
CA CYS A 16 8.46 -16.07 5.14
C CYS A 16 7.13 -15.50 5.69
N LEU A 17 7.19 -14.71 6.76
CA LEU A 17 6.01 -14.10 7.39
C LEU A 17 5.21 -13.20 6.44
N PHE A 18 5.87 -12.59 5.46
CA PHE A 18 5.20 -11.76 4.47
C PHE A 18 4.42 -12.58 3.44
N ARG A 19 4.99 -13.69 2.97
CA ARG A 19 4.32 -14.56 2.00
C ARG A 19 3.04 -15.15 2.58
N ASP A 20 3.08 -15.56 3.84
CA ASP A 20 1.90 -16.09 4.55
C ASP A 20 0.77 -15.08 4.72
N ARG A 21 1.07 -13.77 4.68
CA ARG A 21 0.09 -12.69 4.89
C ARG A 21 -0.41 -12.05 3.61
N ALA A 22 0.31 -12.20 2.50
CA ALA A 22 -0.07 -11.58 1.23
C ALA A 22 -1.38 -12.16 0.71
N ARG A 23 -2.36 -11.31 0.46
CA ARG A 23 -3.69 -11.65 -0.05
C ARG A 23 -3.67 -11.58 -1.58
N ILE A 24 -3.89 -12.71 -2.23
CA ILE A 24 -3.88 -12.81 -3.70
C ILE A 24 -5.26 -13.24 -4.17
N LEU A 25 -5.89 -12.41 -4.99
CA LEU A 25 -7.16 -12.71 -5.65
C LEU A 25 -6.88 -13.29 -7.03
N ILE A 26 -7.52 -14.42 -7.34
CA ILE A 26 -7.45 -15.10 -8.63
C ILE A 26 -8.84 -15.03 -9.25
N VAL A 27 -8.95 -14.48 -10.45
CA VAL A 27 -10.20 -14.35 -11.21
C VAL A 27 -10.01 -15.06 -12.55
N ASP A 28 -10.60 -16.23 -12.72
CA ASP A 28 -10.52 -17.04 -13.94
C ASP A 28 -11.74 -17.98 -13.95
N ASP A 29 -12.51 -18.04 -15.03
CA ASP A 29 -13.71 -18.88 -15.17
C ASP A 29 -13.40 -20.35 -15.31
N GLN A 30 -12.14 -20.74 -15.50
CA GLN A 30 -11.71 -22.12 -15.65
C GLN A 30 -11.15 -22.69 -14.34
N PRO A 31 -11.84 -23.62 -13.69
CA PRO A 31 -11.38 -24.22 -12.42
C PRO A 31 -9.98 -24.85 -12.50
N ALA A 32 -9.60 -25.37 -13.66
CA ALA A 32 -8.29 -25.97 -13.86
C ALA A 32 -7.14 -24.93 -13.74
N ASN A 33 -7.34 -23.74 -14.29
CA ASN A 33 -6.37 -22.66 -14.19
C ASN A 33 -6.24 -22.16 -12.75
N VAL A 34 -7.38 -21.95 -12.08
CA VAL A 34 -7.42 -21.54 -10.67
C VAL A 34 -6.69 -22.57 -9.80
N ALA A 35 -6.98 -23.86 -9.97
CA ALA A 35 -6.33 -24.93 -9.20
C ALA A 35 -4.81 -24.97 -9.44
N LEU A 36 -4.36 -24.76 -10.68
CA LEU A 36 -2.95 -24.67 -11.02
C LEU A 36 -2.28 -23.49 -10.30
N LEU A 37 -2.87 -22.29 -10.42
CA LEU A 37 -2.34 -21.08 -9.79
C LEU A 37 -2.29 -21.19 -8.27
N GLN A 38 -3.37 -21.68 -7.66
CA GLN A 38 -3.42 -21.90 -6.21
C GLN A 38 -2.32 -22.87 -5.76
N ARG A 39 -2.13 -23.98 -6.48
CA ARG A 39 -1.08 -24.95 -6.16
C ARG A 39 0.31 -24.36 -6.27
N VAL A 40 0.59 -23.66 -7.35
CA VAL A 40 1.88 -23.00 -7.60
C VAL A 40 2.19 -21.97 -6.51
N LEU A 41 1.22 -21.14 -6.20
CA LEU A 41 1.38 -20.08 -5.18
C LEU A 41 1.54 -20.67 -3.77
N ALA A 42 0.74 -21.67 -3.41
CA ALA A 42 0.82 -22.35 -2.11
C ALA A 42 2.21 -23.02 -1.92
N GLN A 43 2.74 -23.68 -2.96
CA GLN A 43 4.10 -24.26 -2.92
C GLN A 43 5.20 -23.20 -2.72
N ASN A 44 4.92 -21.95 -3.08
CA ASN A 44 5.82 -20.82 -2.87
C ASN A 44 5.55 -20.03 -1.57
N GLY A 45 4.67 -20.55 -0.69
CA GLY A 45 4.40 -19.99 0.62
C GLY A 45 3.36 -18.86 0.64
N TYR A 46 2.48 -18.80 -0.37
CA TYR A 46 1.32 -17.90 -0.39
C TYR A 46 0.08 -18.70 -0.04
N HIS A 47 -0.53 -18.45 1.11
CA HIS A 47 -1.65 -19.25 1.62
C HIS A 47 -2.98 -18.49 1.67
N ASN A 48 -2.94 -17.16 1.67
CA ASN A 48 -4.14 -16.34 1.61
C ASN A 48 -4.56 -16.11 0.14
N LEU A 49 -5.15 -17.15 -0.44
CA LEU A 49 -5.58 -17.17 -1.83
C LEU A 49 -7.10 -17.21 -1.87
N LEU A 50 -7.71 -16.29 -2.59
CA LEU A 50 -9.14 -16.27 -2.86
C LEU A 50 -9.36 -16.41 -4.35
N ALA A 51 -10.35 -17.19 -4.76
CA ALA A 51 -10.66 -17.41 -6.16
C ALA A 51 -12.09 -17.00 -6.46
N LEU A 52 -12.29 -16.33 -7.58
CA LEU A 52 -13.59 -16.05 -8.20
C LEU A 52 -13.64 -16.67 -9.59
N PHE A 53 -14.77 -17.29 -9.91
CA PHE A 53 -15.03 -17.94 -11.19
C PHE A 53 -15.93 -17.09 -12.10
N ASP A 54 -16.35 -15.92 -11.63
CA ASP A 54 -17.12 -14.95 -12.38
C ASP A 54 -16.66 -13.52 -12.07
N SER A 55 -17.05 -12.61 -12.90
CA SER A 55 -16.67 -11.18 -12.79
C SER A 55 -17.61 -10.37 -11.88
N GLY A 56 -18.78 -10.90 -11.55
CA GLY A 56 -19.86 -10.13 -10.93
C GLY A 56 -19.59 -9.62 -9.52
N GLY A 57 -18.70 -10.28 -8.79
CA GLY A 57 -18.35 -9.91 -7.41
C GLY A 57 -16.98 -9.29 -7.23
N VAL A 58 -16.18 -9.15 -8.29
CA VAL A 58 -14.75 -8.77 -8.20
C VAL A 58 -14.55 -7.43 -7.52
N ILE A 59 -15.32 -6.41 -7.89
CA ILE A 59 -15.16 -5.05 -7.35
C ILE A 59 -15.46 -5.02 -5.85
N GLY A 60 -16.62 -5.54 -5.43
CA GLY A 60 -16.99 -5.62 -4.01
C GLY A 60 -15.98 -6.44 -3.20
N LEU A 61 -15.49 -7.54 -3.76
CA LEU A 61 -14.50 -8.37 -3.08
C LEU A 61 -13.15 -7.66 -2.93
N ILE A 62 -12.73 -6.85 -3.91
CA ILE A 62 -11.51 -6.05 -3.79
C ILE A 62 -11.67 -4.99 -2.69
N GLU A 63 -12.83 -4.36 -2.57
CA GLU A 63 -13.12 -3.37 -1.52
C GLU A 63 -13.12 -4.02 -0.12
N ASP A 64 -13.80 -5.15 0.04
CA ASP A 64 -13.96 -5.81 1.33
C ASP A 64 -12.70 -6.55 1.79
N TRP A 65 -12.02 -7.19 0.86
CA TRP A 65 -10.88 -8.06 1.19
C TRP A 65 -9.52 -7.39 1.02
N ASP A 66 -9.43 -6.25 0.32
CA ASP A 66 -8.21 -5.47 0.06
C ASP A 66 -7.01 -6.33 -0.35
N PRO A 67 -7.04 -6.99 -1.52
CA PRO A 67 -5.97 -7.86 -1.98
C PRO A 67 -4.66 -7.09 -2.22
N ASP A 68 -3.54 -7.78 -2.02
CA ASP A 68 -2.21 -7.24 -2.32
C ASP A 68 -1.83 -7.41 -3.80
N LEU A 69 -2.52 -8.34 -4.50
CA LEU A 69 -2.32 -8.62 -5.92
C LEU A 69 -3.55 -9.32 -6.49
N VAL A 70 -3.91 -8.98 -7.73
CA VAL A 70 -4.96 -9.64 -8.49
C VAL A 70 -4.35 -10.33 -9.72
N LEU A 71 -4.68 -11.60 -9.92
CA LEU A 71 -4.46 -12.37 -11.15
C LEU A 71 -5.78 -12.44 -11.89
N LEU A 72 -5.86 -11.87 -13.08
CA LEU A 72 -7.10 -11.71 -13.84
C LEU A 72 -6.99 -12.35 -15.22
N ASP A 73 -7.82 -13.33 -15.51
CA ASP A 73 -8.00 -13.83 -16.88
C ASP A 73 -8.73 -12.78 -17.75
N LEU A 74 -8.24 -12.56 -18.94
CA LEU A 74 -8.90 -11.69 -19.91
C LEU A 74 -10.06 -12.39 -20.65
N HIS A 75 -9.99 -13.70 -20.80
CA HIS A 75 -10.93 -14.46 -21.63
C HIS A 75 -11.91 -15.26 -20.76
N MET A 76 -12.87 -14.55 -20.17
CA MET A 76 -13.96 -15.16 -19.40
C MET A 76 -15.28 -15.14 -20.22
N GLN A 77 -16.16 -16.13 -20.02
CA GLN A 77 -17.35 -16.34 -20.85
C GLN A 77 -18.33 -15.16 -20.89
N ASN A 78 -18.46 -14.38 -19.80
CA ASN A 78 -19.53 -13.39 -19.66
C ASN A 78 -19.06 -11.93 -19.69
N VAL A 79 -17.77 -11.65 -19.52
CA VAL A 79 -17.25 -10.28 -19.45
C VAL A 79 -15.85 -10.23 -20.04
N ASP A 80 -15.62 -9.21 -20.88
CA ASP A 80 -14.28 -8.89 -21.33
C ASP A 80 -13.43 -8.43 -20.12
N GLY A 81 -12.37 -9.17 -19.84
CA GLY A 81 -11.46 -8.87 -18.72
C GLY A 81 -10.84 -7.48 -18.80
N ILE A 82 -10.72 -6.88 -20.01
CA ILE A 82 -10.27 -5.49 -20.17
C ILE A 82 -11.31 -4.51 -19.62
N THR A 83 -12.58 -4.76 -19.86
CA THR A 83 -13.67 -3.95 -19.29
C THR A 83 -13.66 -4.03 -17.77
N LEU A 84 -13.55 -5.22 -17.22
CA LEU A 84 -13.44 -5.41 -15.76
C LEU A 84 -12.22 -4.71 -15.19
N LEU A 85 -11.06 -4.81 -15.82
CA LEU A 85 -9.83 -4.12 -15.43
C LEU A 85 -10.02 -2.60 -15.39
N THR A 86 -10.64 -2.06 -16.44
CA THR A 86 -10.94 -0.62 -16.53
C THR A 86 -11.91 -0.19 -15.42
N ASP A 87 -12.94 -0.98 -15.14
CA ASP A 87 -13.91 -0.73 -14.07
C ASP A 87 -13.23 -0.73 -12.70
N VAL A 88 -12.37 -1.71 -12.43
CA VAL A 88 -11.59 -1.78 -11.17
C VAL A 88 -10.73 -0.53 -11.02
N ARG A 89 -10.03 -0.11 -12.06
CA ARG A 89 -9.15 1.08 -12.01
C ARG A 89 -9.91 2.38 -11.82
N THR A 90 -11.04 2.54 -12.48
CA THR A 90 -11.84 3.77 -12.44
C THR A 90 -12.66 3.90 -11.18
N ARG A 91 -13.29 2.81 -10.71
CA ARG A 91 -14.18 2.83 -9.54
C ARG A 91 -13.40 2.84 -8.24
N LEU A 92 -12.40 1.97 -8.10
CA LEU A 92 -11.69 1.81 -6.83
C LEU A 92 -10.55 2.82 -6.63
N ARG A 93 -10.11 3.50 -7.68
CA ARG A 93 -8.98 4.46 -7.61
C ARG A 93 -7.76 3.90 -6.88
N LEU A 94 -7.46 2.62 -7.11
CA LEU A 94 -6.32 1.90 -6.51
C LEU A 94 -5.18 1.73 -7.54
N PRO A 95 -4.49 2.82 -7.94
CA PRO A 95 -3.45 2.75 -8.98
C PRO A 95 -2.28 1.86 -8.57
N GLU A 96 -2.03 1.78 -7.27
CA GLU A 96 -0.89 1.03 -6.72
C GLU A 96 -1.15 -0.47 -6.54
N MET A 97 -2.40 -0.93 -6.62
CA MET A 97 -2.71 -2.35 -6.51
C MET A 97 -2.27 -3.08 -7.79
N PRO A 98 -1.34 -4.04 -7.71
CA PRO A 98 -0.90 -4.75 -8.90
C PRO A 98 -2.00 -5.68 -9.42
N ILE A 99 -2.30 -5.55 -10.71
CA ILE A 99 -3.19 -6.44 -11.46
C ILE A 99 -2.38 -7.06 -12.57
N VAL A 100 -2.21 -8.38 -12.51
CA VAL A 100 -1.54 -9.17 -13.53
C VAL A 100 -2.61 -9.83 -14.39
N VAL A 101 -2.55 -9.53 -15.65
CA VAL A 101 -3.47 -10.08 -16.64
C VAL A 101 -2.92 -11.40 -17.18
N ILE A 102 -3.79 -12.41 -17.29
CA ILE A 102 -3.46 -13.71 -17.88
C ILE A 102 -4.18 -13.82 -19.22
N THR A 103 -3.49 -14.14 -20.32
CA THR A 103 -4.08 -14.17 -21.64
C THR A 103 -3.44 -15.23 -22.53
N ALA A 104 -4.23 -15.82 -23.45
CA ALA A 104 -3.73 -16.66 -24.52
C ALA A 104 -3.28 -15.84 -25.77
N ASP A 105 -3.68 -14.56 -25.84
CA ASP A 105 -3.34 -13.71 -26.96
C ASP A 105 -1.92 -13.18 -26.84
N THR A 106 -1.06 -13.61 -27.76
CA THR A 106 0.36 -13.25 -27.84
C THR A 106 0.63 -11.98 -28.63
N THR A 107 -0.41 -11.34 -29.18
CA THR A 107 -0.25 -10.15 -30.02
C THR A 107 0.22 -8.94 -29.25
N ILE A 108 1.04 -8.11 -29.87
CA ILE A 108 1.49 -6.83 -29.30
C ILE A 108 0.29 -5.92 -29.03
N ALA A 109 -0.74 -5.98 -29.87
CA ALA A 109 -1.95 -5.19 -29.71
C ALA A 109 -2.74 -5.55 -28.45
N ALA A 110 -2.87 -6.84 -28.11
CA ALA A 110 -3.54 -7.28 -26.90
C ALA A 110 -2.78 -6.85 -25.63
N ARG A 111 -1.45 -7.00 -25.63
CA ARG A 111 -0.59 -6.51 -24.55
C ARG A 111 -0.75 -5.02 -24.31
N ARG A 112 -0.68 -4.25 -25.39
CA ARG A 112 -0.81 -2.79 -25.32
C ARG A 112 -2.17 -2.39 -24.75
N ARG A 113 -3.27 -2.97 -25.24
CA ARG A 113 -4.61 -2.72 -24.70
C ARG A 113 -4.73 -3.03 -23.20
N ALA A 114 -4.17 -4.16 -22.74
CA ALA A 114 -4.19 -4.52 -21.34
C ALA A 114 -3.41 -3.49 -20.48
N LEU A 115 -2.23 -3.06 -20.91
CA LEU A 115 -1.42 -2.07 -20.20
C LEU A 115 -2.11 -0.68 -20.20
N GLU A 116 -2.69 -0.26 -21.34
CA GLU A 116 -3.46 0.99 -21.43
C GLU A 116 -4.72 0.98 -20.56
N ALA A 117 -5.34 -0.20 -20.36
CA ALA A 117 -6.45 -0.40 -19.43
C ALA A 117 -6.02 -0.41 -17.95
N GLY A 118 -4.73 -0.36 -17.66
CA GLY A 118 -4.18 -0.28 -16.30
C GLY A 118 -3.68 -1.61 -15.71
N ALA A 119 -3.41 -2.64 -16.52
CA ALA A 119 -2.68 -3.81 -16.06
C ALA A 119 -1.26 -3.41 -15.61
N THR A 120 -0.82 -3.98 -14.50
CA THR A 120 0.56 -3.77 -14.03
C THR A 120 1.54 -4.65 -14.79
N ASP A 121 1.10 -5.86 -15.14
CA ASP A 121 1.89 -6.85 -15.88
C ASP A 121 0.97 -7.85 -16.56
N PHE A 122 1.54 -8.74 -17.39
CA PHE A 122 0.78 -9.78 -18.08
C PHE A 122 1.53 -11.11 -18.03
N LEU A 123 0.78 -12.21 -18.11
CA LEU A 123 1.24 -13.59 -18.21
C LEU A 123 0.61 -14.26 -19.42
N LEU A 124 1.37 -15.05 -20.14
CA LEU A 124 0.86 -15.78 -21.29
C LEU A 124 0.42 -17.19 -20.90
N LYS A 125 -0.68 -17.66 -21.47
CA LYS A 125 -1.06 -19.08 -21.45
C LYS A 125 -0.30 -19.82 -22.56
N PRO A 126 0.24 -21.05 -22.33
CA PRO A 126 0.15 -21.81 -21.10
C PRO A 126 0.99 -21.23 -19.96
N ILE A 127 0.46 -21.30 -18.73
CA ILE A 127 1.06 -20.69 -17.55
C ILE A 127 2.41 -21.35 -17.22
N ASP A 128 3.49 -20.57 -17.28
CA ASP A 128 4.81 -20.99 -16.81
C ASP A 128 4.91 -20.75 -15.29
N VAL A 129 5.14 -21.83 -14.55
CA VAL A 129 5.24 -21.85 -13.09
C VAL A 129 6.35 -20.92 -12.58
N VAL A 130 7.50 -20.90 -13.27
CA VAL A 130 8.65 -20.08 -12.88
C VAL A 130 8.33 -18.61 -13.11
N GLU A 131 7.77 -18.28 -14.26
CA GLU A 131 7.40 -16.91 -14.62
C GLU A 131 6.37 -16.34 -13.63
N VAL A 132 5.26 -17.06 -13.36
CA VAL A 132 4.24 -16.65 -12.36
C VAL A 132 4.88 -16.38 -11.01
N THR A 133 5.69 -17.31 -10.51
CA THR A 133 6.31 -17.19 -9.20
C THR A 133 7.21 -15.96 -9.09
N LEU A 134 8.02 -15.69 -10.12
CA LEU A 134 8.92 -14.55 -10.14
C LEU A 134 8.17 -13.22 -10.20
N ARG A 135 7.16 -13.10 -11.08
CA ARG A 135 6.34 -11.88 -11.23
C ARG A 135 5.56 -11.57 -9.96
N VAL A 136 4.82 -12.55 -9.43
CA VAL A 136 4.06 -12.39 -8.18
C VAL A 136 4.97 -11.95 -7.04
N ARG A 137 6.13 -12.59 -6.87
CA ARG A 137 7.09 -12.21 -5.84
C ARG A 137 7.57 -10.77 -5.98
N ASN A 138 7.91 -10.34 -7.19
CA ASN A 138 8.43 -9.00 -7.44
C ASN A 138 7.34 -7.94 -7.21
N LEU A 139 6.14 -8.16 -7.72
CA LEU A 139 5.01 -7.23 -7.57
C LEU A 139 4.58 -7.09 -6.11
N LEU A 140 4.45 -8.20 -5.38
CA LEU A 140 4.13 -8.16 -3.95
C LEU A 140 5.22 -7.48 -3.12
N ARG A 141 6.50 -7.65 -3.49
CA ARG A 141 7.59 -6.91 -2.84
C ARG A 141 7.46 -5.40 -3.06
N THR A 142 7.20 -4.97 -4.29
CA THR A 142 6.99 -3.56 -4.62
C THR A 142 5.79 -3.00 -3.88
N ARG A 143 4.65 -3.70 -3.90
CA ARG A 143 3.42 -3.31 -3.20
C ARG A 143 3.65 -3.11 -1.70
N ARG A 144 4.37 -4.03 -1.07
CA ARG A 144 4.74 -3.90 0.34
C ARG A 144 5.56 -2.65 0.63
N LEU A 145 6.57 -2.37 -0.19
CA LEU A 145 7.42 -1.19 0.01
C LEU A 145 6.62 0.10 -0.16
N GLN A 146 5.71 0.14 -1.13
CA GLN A 146 4.80 1.28 -1.32
C GLN A 146 3.92 1.49 -0.09
N ARG A 147 3.26 0.44 0.42
CA ARG A 147 2.45 0.53 1.65
C ARG A 147 3.26 1.03 2.85
N GLN A 148 4.47 0.49 3.05
CA GLN A 148 5.34 0.95 4.13
C GLN A 148 5.72 2.43 3.99
N LEU A 149 6.01 2.90 2.78
CA LEU A 149 6.30 4.32 2.54
C LEU A 149 5.10 5.21 2.85
N THR A 150 3.90 4.83 2.41
CA THR A 150 2.66 5.58 2.70
C THR A 150 2.37 5.63 4.20
N GLU A 151 2.50 4.50 4.90
CA GLU A 151 2.32 4.43 6.35
C GLU A 151 3.34 5.30 7.11
N HIS A 152 4.61 5.27 6.70
CA HIS A 152 5.63 6.12 7.30
C HIS A 152 5.39 7.61 7.03
N ALA A 153 4.99 7.97 5.82
CA ALA A 153 4.64 9.35 5.48
C ALA A 153 3.51 9.88 6.38
N ALA A 154 2.41 9.12 6.49
CA ALA A 154 1.29 9.49 7.37
C ALA A 154 1.70 9.63 8.84
N GLN A 155 2.57 8.73 9.35
CA GLN A 155 3.09 8.83 10.71
C GLN A 155 3.97 10.06 10.93
N LEU A 156 4.77 10.44 9.93
CA LEU A 156 5.59 11.65 9.99
C LEU A 156 4.74 12.91 9.99
N GLU A 157 3.72 12.96 9.13
CA GLU A 157 2.77 14.08 9.09
C GLU A 157 2.08 14.27 10.46
N GLN A 158 1.57 13.21 11.06
CA GLN A 158 0.97 13.27 12.40
C GLN A 158 1.94 13.78 13.46
N ARG A 159 3.22 13.34 13.40
CA ARG A 159 4.24 13.81 14.34
C ARG A 159 4.56 15.29 14.14
N VAL A 160 4.63 15.76 12.89
CA VAL A 160 4.85 17.17 12.59
C VAL A 160 3.69 18.02 13.12
N GLU A 161 2.45 17.61 12.85
CA GLU A 161 1.27 18.31 13.37
C GLU A 161 1.25 18.41 14.91
N ALA A 162 1.52 17.28 15.59
CA ALA A 162 1.58 17.24 17.05
C ALA A 162 2.66 18.17 17.62
N ARG A 163 3.86 18.16 17.02
CA ARG A 163 4.97 19.02 17.44
C ARG A 163 4.71 20.50 17.16
N THR A 164 4.07 20.80 16.04
CA THR A 164 3.70 22.19 15.72
C THR A 164 2.68 22.72 16.72
N ALA A 165 1.67 21.94 17.06
CA ALA A 165 0.66 22.31 18.05
C ALA A 165 1.30 22.52 19.45
N GLU A 166 2.24 21.66 19.87
CA GLU A 166 2.98 21.79 21.13
C GLU A 166 3.80 23.08 21.18
N LEU A 167 4.54 23.37 20.09
CA LEU A 167 5.33 24.60 19.99
C LEU A 167 4.47 25.86 20.00
N GLU A 168 3.36 25.87 19.28
CA GLU A 168 2.42 27.00 19.30
C GLU A 168 1.77 27.20 20.67
N GLY A 169 1.46 26.11 21.39
CA GLY A 169 0.98 26.17 22.76
C GLY A 169 2.01 26.80 23.70
N SER A 170 3.24 26.31 23.66
CA SER A 170 4.35 26.81 24.46
C SER A 170 4.65 28.29 24.15
N ARG A 171 4.64 28.65 22.85
CA ARG A 171 4.85 30.05 22.44
C ARG A 171 3.76 30.99 22.99
N ARG A 172 2.49 30.55 22.95
CA ARG A 172 1.38 31.36 23.51
C ARG A 172 1.52 31.52 25.03
N GLU A 173 1.91 30.48 25.73
CA GLU A 173 2.14 30.54 27.18
C GLU A 173 3.28 31.49 27.55
N ILE A 174 4.40 31.45 26.81
CA ILE A 174 5.52 32.39 27.03
C ILE A 174 5.09 33.82 26.78
N LEU A 175 4.35 34.08 25.69
CA LEU A 175 3.87 35.44 25.38
C LEU A 175 2.89 35.94 26.46
N ALA A 176 1.98 35.10 26.96
CA ALA A 176 1.07 35.47 28.03
C ALA A 176 1.83 35.79 29.32
N ARG A 177 2.85 35.05 29.70
CA ARG A 177 3.69 35.33 30.87
C ARG A 177 4.51 36.61 30.70
N LEU A 178 5.00 36.91 29.50
CA LEU A 178 5.74 38.16 29.21
C LEU A 178 4.77 39.37 29.27
N ALA A 179 3.56 39.25 28.76
CA ALA A 179 2.55 40.31 28.85
C ALA A 179 2.23 40.66 30.30
N LEU A 180 1.96 39.68 31.15
CA LEU A 180 1.75 39.86 32.59
C LEU A 180 2.96 40.52 33.27
N ALA A 181 4.17 40.12 32.96
CA ALA A 181 5.38 40.73 33.53
C ALA A 181 5.58 42.19 33.08
N GLY A 182 5.14 42.53 31.87
CA GLY A 182 5.14 43.91 31.35
C GLY A 182 4.16 44.80 32.13
N GLU A 183 2.93 44.33 32.37
CA GLU A 183 1.93 45.07 33.15
C GLU A 183 2.37 45.36 34.61
N TYR A 184 3.03 44.39 35.25
CA TYR A 184 3.56 44.59 36.61
C TYR A 184 4.69 45.67 36.63
N ARG A 185 5.41 45.81 35.58
CA ARG A 185 6.51 46.81 35.48
C ARG A 185 5.99 48.24 35.27
N ASP A 186 4.92 48.37 34.49
CA ASP A 186 4.27 49.68 34.26
C ASP A 186 3.53 50.20 35.50
N ASP A 187 2.88 49.30 36.27
CA ASP A 187 2.15 49.66 37.49
C ASP A 187 3.11 50.14 38.61
N THR A 188 4.29 49.57 38.69
CA THR A 188 5.35 50.06 39.64
C THR A 188 5.93 51.40 39.24
N THR A 189 6.06 51.71 37.95
CA THR A 189 6.57 52.99 37.46
C THR A 189 5.50 54.10 37.60
N GLY A 190 4.22 53.77 37.35
CA GLY A 190 3.08 54.70 37.53
C GLY A 190 2.87 55.14 38.97
N ARG A 191 2.99 54.21 39.94
CA ARG A 191 2.90 54.57 41.38
C ARG A 191 4.08 55.33 41.90
N HIS A 192 5.27 55.21 41.29
CA HIS A 192 6.46 55.99 41.69
C HIS A 192 6.32 57.44 41.24
N THR A 193 5.78 57.71 40.06
CA THR A 193 5.54 59.06 39.57
C THR A 193 4.45 59.82 40.33
N GLN A 194 3.40 59.14 40.82
CA GLN A 194 2.38 59.75 41.69
C GLN A 194 2.88 60.13 43.08
N ARG A 195 3.85 59.40 43.67
CA ARG A 195 4.44 59.71 44.94
C ARG A 195 5.40 60.92 44.90
N VAL A 196 6.05 61.18 43.76
CA VAL A 196 6.96 62.33 43.61
C VAL A 196 6.17 63.61 43.31
N GLY A 197 4.95 63.55 42.80
CA GLY A 197 4.09 64.72 42.51
C GLY A 197 3.36 65.31 43.70
N LEU A 198 3.37 64.67 44.90
CA LEU A 198 2.67 65.12 46.08
C LEU A 198 3.55 65.82 47.15
N CYS A 199 4.80 66.09 46.82
CA CYS A 199 5.72 66.89 47.66
C CYS A 199 6.04 68.23 46.99
N ARG A 200 5.05 69.10 46.81
CA ARG A 200 5.18 70.56 46.61
C ARG A 200 3.99 71.28 47.19
#